data_08b66221aee3620400d609d0928f74ff
#
_entry.id   08b66221aee3620400d609d0928f74ff
#
_cell.length_a   1.000
_cell.length_b   1.000
_cell.length_c   1.000
_cell.angle_alpha   90.00
_cell.angle_beta   90.00
_cell.angle_gamma   90.00
#
_symmetry.space_group_name_H-M   'P 1'
#
loop_
_entity.id
_entity.type
_entity.pdbx_description
1 polymer ?
#
loop_
_entity_poly.entity_id
_entity_poly.type
_entity_poly.pdbx_seq_one_letter_code
_entity_poly.pdbx_strand_id
1 'polypeptide(L)'
;MEVLIPMEMANIIDIGMTSGDLHYIIQRGVILVVMAMLSLFFGISAGNMAAVAGAGYAKNLRHDIFYKVQEFSFKNIDHFATSGLVTRMTTDITNIQMAYMMSIRLLARAPIMIILSWVMTLKYSVKVAILFLIVIPLLGGTLI
;
A
#
# COMPACT_ATOMS: atom_id res chain seq x y z
N MET A 1 -6.28 -10.53 -4.19
CA MET A 1 -6.74 -10.39 -5.60
C MET A 1 -5.56 -10.36 -6.58
N GLU A 2 -4.56 -9.52 -6.39
CA GLU A 2 -3.40 -9.40 -7.30
C GLU A 2 -2.63 -10.70 -7.56
N VAL A 3 -2.60 -11.61 -6.59
CA VAL A 3 -1.95 -12.93 -6.73
C VAL A 3 -2.89 -13.98 -7.35
N LEU A 4 -4.20 -13.83 -7.16
CA LEU A 4 -5.19 -14.78 -7.65
C LEU A 4 -5.54 -14.59 -9.13
N ILE A 5 -5.51 -13.34 -9.61
CA ILE A 5 -5.80 -13.02 -11.03
C ILE A 5 -4.81 -13.71 -11.97
N PRO A 6 -3.47 -13.63 -11.78
CA PRO A 6 -2.52 -14.36 -12.61
C PRO A 6 -2.70 -15.88 -12.57
N MET A 7 -3.12 -16.43 -11.42
CA MET A 7 -3.37 -17.87 -11.27
C MET A 7 -4.58 -18.33 -12.10
N GLU A 8 -5.66 -17.55 -12.08
CA GLU A 8 -6.83 -17.85 -12.91
C GLU A 8 -6.54 -17.65 -14.41
N MET A 9 -5.69 -16.67 -14.76
CA MET A 9 -5.20 -16.52 -16.13
C MET A 9 -4.39 -17.74 -16.60
N ALA A 10 -3.50 -18.27 -15.75
CA ALA A 10 -2.76 -19.49 -16.07
C ALA A 10 -3.71 -20.67 -16.31
N ASN A 11 -4.74 -20.84 -15.48
CA ASN A 11 -5.75 -21.90 -15.66
C ASN A 11 -6.50 -21.78 -17.00
N ILE A 12 -6.81 -20.56 -17.44
CA ILE A 12 -7.46 -20.34 -18.75
C ILE A 12 -6.52 -20.76 -19.88
N ILE A 13 -5.24 -20.43 -19.80
CA ILE A 13 -4.24 -20.75 -20.82
C ILE A 13 -3.94 -22.25 -20.84
N ASP A 14 -3.65 -22.83 -19.67
CA ASP A 14 -3.18 -24.21 -19.57
C ASP A 14 -4.30 -25.24 -19.83
N ILE A 15 -5.52 -24.95 -19.38
CA ILE A 15 -6.65 -25.88 -19.49
C ILE A 15 -7.61 -25.44 -20.60
N GLY A 16 -8.04 -24.19 -20.59
CA GLY A 16 -9.07 -23.70 -21.50
C GLY A 16 -8.61 -23.65 -22.94
N MET A 17 -7.43 -23.12 -23.23
CA MET A 17 -6.90 -23.04 -24.58
C MET A 17 -6.44 -24.42 -25.11
N THR A 18 -5.90 -25.26 -24.22
CA THR A 18 -5.41 -26.60 -24.62
C THR A 18 -6.55 -27.55 -24.91
N SER A 19 -7.68 -27.45 -24.17
CA SER A 19 -8.90 -28.29 -24.40
C SER A 19 -9.82 -27.72 -25.47
N GLY A 20 -9.68 -26.46 -25.87
CA GLY A 20 -10.57 -25.77 -26.80
C GLY A 20 -11.99 -25.55 -26.26
N ASP A 21 -12.21 -25.69 -24.94
CA ASP A 21 -13.50 -25.54 -24.30
C ASP A 21 -13.88 -24.07 -24.09
N LEU A 22 -14.65 -23.51 -25.01
CA LEU A 22 -15.14 -22.14 -24.94
C LEU A 22 -16.00 -21.88 -23.70
N HIS A 23 -16.75 -22.86 -23.23
CA HIS A 23 -17.59 -22.70 -22.05
C HIS A 23 -16.72 -22.48 -20.79
N TYR A 24 -15.67 -23.27 -20.63
CA TYR A 24 -14.71 -23.13 -19.55
C TYR A 24 -14.02 -21.77 -19.58
N ILE A 25 -13.56 -21.33 -20.78
CA ILE A 25 -12.90 -20.02 -20.96
C ILE A 25 -13.82 -18.86 -20.55
N ILE A 26 -15.08 -18.89 -21.00
CA ILE A 26 -16.06 -17.85 -20.66
C ILE A 26 -16.34 -17.83 -19.16
N GLN A 27 -16.55 -18.98 -18.54
CA GLN A 27 -16.82 -19.08 -17.10
C GLN A 27 -15.66 -18.50 -16.27
N ARG A 28 -14.42 -18.87 -16.59
CA ARG A 28 -13.23 -18.34 -15.92
C ARG A 28 -13.00 -16.87 -16.23
N GLY A 29 -13.30 -16.43 -17.43
CA GLY A 29 -13.25 -15.00 -17.80
C GLY A 29 -14.22 -14.16 -16.98
N VAL A 30 -15.45 -14.62 -16.75
CA VAL A 30 -16.42 -13.94 -15.89
C VAL A 30 -15.90 -13.85 -14.45
N ILE A 31 -15.29 -14.92 -13.91
CA ILE A 31 -14.68 -14.92 -12.58
C ILE A 31 -13.57 -13.85 -12.50
N LEU A 32 -12.72 -13.77 -13.52
CA LEU A 32 -11.66 -12.74 -13.58
C LEU A 32 -12.22 -11.31 -13.55
N VAL A 33 -13.30 -11.06 -14.30
CA VAL A 33 -13.97 -9.73 -14.30
C VAL A 33 -14.52 -9.40 -12.91
N VAL A 34 -15.20 -10.36 -12.27
CA VAL A 34 -15.71 -10.17 -10.89
C VAL A 34 -14.58 -9.91 -9.90
N MET A 35 -13.49 -10.66 -9.98
CA MET A 35 -12.31 -10.46 -9.13
C MET A 35 -11.67 -9.08 -9.36
N ALA A 36 -11.59 -8.62 -10.60
CA ALA A 36 -11.07 -7.29 -10.93
C ALA A 36 -11.97 -6.18 -10.36
N MET A 37 -13.29 -6.31 -10.46
CA MET A 37 -14.25 -5.35 -9.87
C MET A 37 -14.15 -5.30 -8.33
N LEU A 38 -14.05 -6.46 -7.68
CA LEU A 38 -13.85 -6.53 -6.24
C LEU A 38 -12.51 -5.90 -5.83
N SER A 39 -11.45 -6.15 -6.59
CA SER A 39 -10.13 -5.53 -6.36
C SER A 39 -10.19 -4.01 -6.44
N LEU A 40 -10.90 -3.48 -7.45
CA LEU A 40 -11.12 -2.04 -7.62
C LEU A 40 -11.90 -1.46 -6.43
N PHE A 41 -12.99 -2.10 -6.03
CA PHE A 41 -13.81 -1.66 -4.90
C PHE A 41 -13.01 -1.60 -3.59
N PHE A 42 -12.27 -2.66 -3.27
CA PHE A 42 -11.42 -2.67 -2.07
C PHE A 42 -10.25 -1.67 -2.17
N GLY A 43 -9.70 -1.47 -3.37
CA GLY A 43 -8.65 -0.49 -3.62
C GLY A 43 -9.12 0.95 -3.34
N ILE A 44 -10.30 1.32 -3.84
CA ILE A 44 -10.92 2.64 -3.60
C ILE A 44 -11.24 2.80 -2.10
N SER A 45 -11.85 1.78 -1.48
CA SER A 45 -12.21 1.83 -0.06
C SER A 45 -10.98 2.01 0.83
N ALA A 46 -9.91 1.26 0.57
CA ALA A 46 -8.64 1.40 1.29
C ALA A 46 -7.99 2.78 1.08
N GLY A 47 -8.08 3.33 -0.15
CA GLY A 47 -7.62 4.68 -0.45
C GLY A 47 -8.36 5.75 0.35
N ASN A 48 -9.69 5.66 0.41
CA ASN A 48 -10.52 6.57 1.18
C ASN A 48 -10.23 6.51 2.68
N MET A 49 -10.11 5.31 3.24
CA MET A 49 -9.77 5.15 4.66
C MET A 49 -8.38 5.71 4.99
N ALA A 50 -7.38 5.51 4.14
CA ALA A 50 -6.06 6.09 4.32
C ALA A 50 -6.09 7.62 4.23
N ALA A 51 -6.90 8.19 3.33
CA ALA A 51 -7.07 9.63 3.21
C ALA A 51 -7.70 10.24 4.45
N VAL A 52 -8.77 9.65 4.98
CA VAL A 52 -9.42 10.10 6.22
C VAL A 52 -8.46 10.01 7.42
N ALA A 53 -7.72 8.90 7.55
CA ALA A 53 -6.73 8.74 8.61
C ALA A 53 -5.60 9.78 8.51
N GLY A 54 -5.09 10.03 7.29
CA GLY A 54 -4.06 11.04 7.05
C GLY A 54 -4.54 12.46 7.34
N ALA A 55 -5.77 12.81 6.96
CA ALA A 55 -6.36 14.11 7.25
C ALA A 55 -6.59 14.30 8.76
N GLY A 56 -7.05 13.27 9.48
CA GLY A 56 -7.20 13.28 10.93
C GLY A 56 -5.86 13.47 11.64
N TYR A 57 -4.82 12.77 11.20
CA TYR A 57 -3.47 12.93 11.73
C TYR A 57 -2.95 14.36 11.52
N ALA A 58 -3.06 14.90 10.30
CA ALA A 58 -2.63 16.26 10.00
C ALA A 58 -3.40 17.33 10.79
N LYS A 59 -4.70 17.12 11.02
CA LYS A 59 -5.53 18.00 11.86
C LYS A 59 -4.98 18.05 13.29
N ASN A 60 -4.73 16.90 13.90
CA ASN A 60 -4.22 16.84 15.27
C ASN A 60 -2.81 17.44 15.35
N LEU A 61 -1.95 17.14 14.38
CA LEU A 61 -0.60 17.70 14.34
C LEU A 61 -0.60 19.23 14.21
N ARG A 62 -1.49 19.81 13.37
CA ARG A 62 -1.65 21.27 13.26
C ARG A 62 -2.13 21.87 14.57
N HIS A 63 -3.08 21.22 15.24
CA HIS A 63 -3.58 21.65 16.53
C HIS A 63 -2.45 21.70 17.56
N ASP A 64 -1.69 20.62 17.71
CA ASP A 64 -0.62 20.51 18.71
C ASP A 64 0.50 21.53 18.44
N ILE A 65 0.91 21.69 17.18
CA ILE A 65 1.91 22.69 16.81
C ILE A 65 1.41 24.11 17.08
N PHE A 66 0.14 24.39 16.75
CA PHE A 66 -0.44 25.71 16.99
C PHE A 66 -0.43 26.08 18.48
N TYR A 67 -0.88 25.16 19.35
CA TYR A 67 -0.83 25.38 20.79
C TYR A 67 0.60 25.54 21.30
N LYS A 68 1.51 24.74 20.79
CA LYS A 68 2.92 24.84 21.19
C LYS A 68 3.56 26.17 20.78
N VAL A 69 3.23 26.69 19.62
CA VAL A 69 3.69 28.01 19.14
C VAL A 69 3.12 29.13 20.01
N GLN A 70 1.87 29.02 20.49
CA GLN A 70 1.28 30.00 21.40
C GLN A 70 1.97 30.06 22.78
N GLU A 71 2.55 28.96 23.22
CA GLU A 71 3.33 28.92 24.46
C GLU A 71 4.72 29.58 24.33
N PHE A 72 5.17 29.92 23.11
CA PHE A 72 6.46 30.52 22.89
C PHE A 72 6.51 31.95 23.45
N SER A 73 7.55 32.26 24.24
CA SER A 73 7.87 33.64 24.66
C SER A 73 8.30 34.45 23.44
N PHE A 74 8.12 35.78 23.51
CA PHE A 74 8.59 36.74 22.48
C PHE A 74 10.05 36.50 22.08
N LYS A 75 10.92 36.19 23.04
CA LYS A 75 12.32 35.86 22.80
C LYS A 75 12.54 34.63 21.94
N ASN A 76 11.62 33.66 22.01
CA ASN A 76 11.66 32.44 21.18
C ASN A 76 11.12 32.71 19.78
N ILE A 77 10.14 33.60 19.65
CA ILE A 77 9.56 33.97 18.33
C ILE A 77 10.59 34.73 17.50
N ASP A 78 11.39 35.63 18.12
CA ASP A 78 12.46 36.34 17.41
C ASP A 78 13.58 35.43 16.92
N HIS A 79 13.76 34.28 17.53
CA HIS A 79 14.73 33.26 17.09
C HIS A 79 14.24 32.43 15.91
N PHE A 80 12.93 32.28 15.73
CA PHE A 80 12.33 31.59 14.61
C PHE A 80 11.71 32.60 13.66
N ALA A 81 12.24 32.71 12.44
CA ALA A 81 11.61 33.56 11.43
C ALA A 81 10.12 33.15 11.25
N THR A 82 9.22 34.14 11.32
CA THR A 82 7.76 33.91 11.23
C THR A 82 7.38 33.14 9.95
N SER A 83 8.08 33.38 8.85
CA SER A 83 7.92 32.65 7.59
C SER A 83 8.24 31.16 7.72
N GLY A 84 9.24 30.79 8.52
CA GLY A 84 9.60 29.40 8.79
C GLY A 84 8.52 28.65 9.59
N LEU A 85 7.90 29.31 10.57
CA LEU A 85 6.79 28.72 11.33
C LEU A 85 5.56 28.48 10.46
N VAL A 86 5.21 29.42 9.58
CA VAL A 86 4.10 29.26 8.63
C VAL A 86 4.35 28.10 7.68
N THR A 87 5.57 27.97 7.13
CA THR A 87 5.92 26.86 6.24
C THR A 87 5.81 25.51 6.94
N ARG A 88 6.26 25.40 8.19
CA ARG A 88 6.12 24.17 9.00
C ARG A 88 4.66 23.80 9.25
N MET A 89 3.81 24.79 9.55
CA MET A 89 2.39 24.55 9.80
C MET A 89 1.58 24.23 8.53
N THR A 90 2.10 24.58 7.35
CA THR A 90 1.42 24.37 6.07
C THR A 90 2.06 23.24 5.26
N THR A 91 3.20 23.51 4.67
CA THR A 91 3.84 22.61 3.69
C THR A 91 4.39 21.34 4.35
N ASP A 92 5.09 21.48 5.50
CA ASP A 92 5.70 20.31 6.16
C ASP A 92 4.63 19.35 6.67
N ILE A 93 3.55 19.87 7.28
CA ILE A 93 2.45 19.01 7.73
C ILE A 93 1.76 18.33 6.55
N THR A 94 1.62 19.01 5.42
CA THR A 94 1.05 18.38 4.22
C THR A 94 1.94 17.26 3.67
N ASN A 95 3.25 17.45 3.67
CA ASN A 95 4.19 16.40 3.29
C ASN A 95 4.16 15.21 4.25
N ILE A 96 4.10 15.47 5.56
CA ILE A 96 3.94 14.42 6.58
C ILE A 96 2.61 13.68 6.41
N GLN A 97 1.52 14.39 6.12
CA GLN A 97 0.22 13.79 5.83
C GLN A 97 0.30 12.81 4.65
N MET A 98 0.93 13.23 3.54
CA MET A 98 1.11 12.35 2.36
C MET A 98 1.99 11.15 2.69
N ALA A 99 3.10 11.35 3.39
CA ALA A 99 3.98 10.27 3.82
C ALA A 99 3.24 9.27 4.72
N TYR A 100 2.43 9.75 5.66
CA TYR A 100 1.62 8.92 6.55
C TYR A 100 0.59 8.08 5.78
N MET A 101 -0.14 8.70 4.83
CA MET A 101 -1.10 7.98 3.98
C MET A 101 -0.42 6.89 3.15
N MET A 102 0.73 7.19 2.54
CA MET A 102 1.50 6.21 1.77
C MET A 102 2.04 5.09 2.66
N SER A 103 2.54 5.42 3.84
CA SER A 103 3.08 4.45 4.80
C SER A 103 2.02 3.45 5.26
N ILE A 104 0.82 3.91 5.61
CA ILE A 104 -0.29 3.02 6.00
C ILE A 104 -0.63 2.04 4.87
N ARG A 105 -0.76 2.54 3.65
CA ARG A 105 -1.07 1.69 2.49
C ARG A 105 0.02 0.65 2.22
N LEU A 106 1.28 1.08 2.30
CA LEU A 106 2.43 0.22 2.03
C LEU A 106 2.61 -0.83 3.13
N LEU A 107 2.59 -0.41 4.41
CA LEU A 107 2.76 -1.28 5.57
C LEU A 107 1.65 -2.33 5.70
N ALA A 108 0.41 -1.99 5.31
CA ALA A 108 -0.67 -2.96 5.31
C ALA A 108 -0.57 -3.94 4.13
N ARG A 109 -0.19 -3.46 2.94
CA ARG A 109 -0.17 -4.27 1.71
C ARG A 109 1.06 -5.18 1.61
N ALA A 110 2.25 -4.65 1.93
CA ALA A 110 3.50 -5.36 1.70
C ALA A 110 3.60 -6.72 2.44
N PRO A 111 3.32 -6.83 3.77
CA PRO A 111 3.43 -8.11 4.46
C PRO A 111 2.40 -9.13 3.94
N ILE A 112 1.19 -8.70 3.62
CA ILE A 112 0.14 -9.58 3.08
C ILE A 112 0.57 -10.12 1.72
N MET A 113 1.11 -9.28 0.86
CA MET A 113 1.58 -9.68 -0.47
C MET A 113 2.77 -10.65 -0.39
N ILE A 114 3.73 -10.40 0.51
CA ILE A 114 4.87 -11.30 0.72
C ILE A 114 4.40 -12.67 1.17
N ILE A 115 3.52 -12.74 2.18
CA ILE A 115 3.00 -14.00 2.72
C ILE A 115 2.21 -14.76 1.65
N LEU A 116 1.30 -14.09 0.93
CA LEU A 116 0.49 -14.72 -0.12
C LEU A 116 1.36 -15.23 -1.28
N SER A 117 2.32 -14.43 -1.73
CA SER A 117 3.23 -14.83 -2.80
C SER A 117 4.08 -16.03 -2.39
N TRP A 118 4.55 -16.05 -1.16
CA TRP A 118 5.33 -17.18 -0.63
C TRP A 118 4.50 -18.46 -0.53
N VAL A 119 3.28 -18.38 0.01
CA VAL A 119 2.35 -19.53 0.09
C VAL A 119 2.01 -20.06 -1.30
N MET A 120 1.78 -19.18 -2.28
CA MET A 120 1.51 -19.59 -3.65
C MET A 120 2.72 -20.25 -4.32
N THR A 121 3.92 -19.70 -4.10
CA THR A 121 5.15 -20.28 -4.64
C THR A 121 5.42 -21.68 -4.09
N LEU A 122 5.09 -21.93 -2.81
CA LEU A 122 5.19 -23.27 -2.20
C LEU A 122 4.31 -24.31 -2.91
N LYS A 123 3.13 -23.90 -3.40
CA LYS A 123 2.23 -24.80 -4.15
C LYS A 123 2.80 -25.24 -5.51
N TYR A 124 3.56 -24.36 -6.17
CA TYR A 124 4.08 -24.64 -7.51
C TYR A 124 5.48 -25.24 -7.48
N SER A 125 6.38 -24.77 -6.61
CA SER A 125 7.73 -25.30 -6.51
C SER A 125 8.41 -24.92 -5.19
N VAL A 126 8.69 -25.94 -4.39
CA VAL A 126 9.43 -25.77 -3.13
C VAL A 126 10.83 -25.18 -3.36
N LYS A 127 11.49 -25.53 -4.49
CA LYS A 127 12.83 -25.02 -4.82
C LYS A 127 12.81 -23.49 -5.02
N VAL A 128 11.78 -22.97 -5.70
CA VAL A 128 11.62 -21.53 -5.92
C VAL A 128 11.24 -20.82 -4.62
N ALA A 129 10.42 -21.42 -3.76
CA ALA A 129 10.06 -20.86 -2.47
C ALA A 129 11.27 -20.68 -1.53
N ILE A 130 12.22 -21.62 -1.54
CA ILE A 130 13.48 -21.51 -0.77
C ILE A 130 14.34 -20.36 -1.32
N LEU A 131 14.39 -20.19 -2.64
CA LEU A 131 15.12 -19.09 -3.27
C LEU A 131 14.56 -17.73 -2.85
N PHE A 132 13.24 -17.58 -2.78
CA PHE A 132 12.59 -16.36 -2.29
C PHE A 132 12.94 -16.06 -0.83
N LEU A 133 13.04 -17.07 0.01
CA LEU A 133 13.39 -16.94 1.43
C LEU A 133 14.82 -16.41 1.62
N ILE A 134 15.71 -16.62 0.66
CA ILE A 134 17.08 -16.09 0.66
C ILE A 134 17.11 -14.67 0.06
N VAL A 135 16.37 -14.43 -1.03
CA VAL A 135 16.40 -13.16 -1.77
C VAL A 135 15.76 -12.04 -0.98
N ILE A 136 14.63 -12.30 -0.26
CA ILE A 136 13.92 -11.26 0.50
C ILE A 136 14.81 -10.60 1.57
N PRO A 137 15.50 -11.36 2.48
CA PRO A 137 16.37 -10.73 3.47
C PRO A 137 17.63 -10.11 2.83
N LEU A 138 18.13 -10.66 1.71
CA LEU A 138 19.25 -10.07 0.99
C LEU A 138 18.89 -8.68 0.44
N LEU A 139 17.73 -8.54 -0.20
CA LEU A 139 17.22 -7.24 -0.68
C LEU A 139 16.92 -6.28 0.46
N GLY A 140 16.33 -6.76 1.56
CA GLY A 140 16.09 -5.95 2.75
C GLY A 140 17.39 -5.43 3.37
N GLY A 141 18.44 -6.23 3.39
CA GLY A 141 19.75 -5.85 3.92
C GLY A 141 20.53 -4.87 3.04
N THR A 142 20.23 -4.79 1.74
CA THR A 142 20.85 -3.80 0.83
C THR A 142 20.15 -2.43 0.84
N LEU A 143 18.97 -2.34 1.45
CA LEU A 143 18.18 -1.10 1.55
C LEU A 143 18.40 -0.35 2.87
N ILE A 144 19.10 -0.94 3.83
CA ILE A 144 19.51 -0.35 5.11
C ILE A 144 20.96 0.12 5.02
#